data_abcbabb4f1c073ab9062f176cd05be90
#
_entry.id   abcbabb4f1c073ab9062f176cd05be90
#
_cell.length_a   1.000
_cell.length_b   1.000
_cell.length_c   1.000
_cell.angle_alpha   90.00
_cell.angle_beta   90.00
_cell.angle_gamma   90.00
#
_symmetry.space_group_name_H-M   'P 1'
#
loop_
_entity.id
_entity.type
_entity.pdbx_description
1 polymer ?
#
loop_
_entity_poly.entity_id
_entity_poly.type
_entity_poly.pdbx_seq_one_letter_code
_entity_poly.pdbx_strand_id
1 'polypeptide(L)'
;AGCTPAEMTWQAGVDVLSFGGTKNGCMGVEAVVIFDPAKAWEFELRRKRGGHLFSKHRYLSAQMDAYLTDGLWLRLARAANDQAHHLSQSILSVPGASVLHPTEANAVFAAWPRAGHRRAMAAGARYNLLPGSQAMEGPDDEPLAARLVCSWSTTAADVDALLTAIRG
;
A
#
# COMPACT_ATOMS: atom_id res chain seq x y z
N ALA A 1 5.16 -6.31 -11.74
CA ALA A 1 6.56 -6.05 -12.07
C ALA A 1 7.02 -6.71 -13.39
N GLY A 2 6.24 -7.61 -13.98
CA GLY A 2 6.62 -8.30 -15.22
C GLY A 2 7.71 -9.37 -15.05
N CYS A 3 7.95 -9.80 -13.81
CA CYS A 3 8.90 -10.85 -13.46
C CYS A 3 8.27 -11.83 -12.48
N THR A 4 8.89 -13.00 -12.33
CA THR A 4 8.43 -14.03 -11.40
C THR A 4 8.81 -13.68 -9.95
N PRO A 5 8.13 -14.24 -8.94
CA PRO A 5 8.55 -14.11 -7.55
C PRO A 5 9.98 -14.58 -7.30
N ALA A 6 10.44 -15.62 -8.00
CA ALA A 6 11.79 -16.14 -7.90
C ALA A 6 12.84 -15.11 -8.36
N GLU A 7 12.60 -14.46 -9.51
CA GLU A 7 13.48 -13.41 -10.04
C GLU A 7 13.55 -12.18 -9.12
N MET A 8 12.47 -11.87 -8.40
CA MET A 8 12.44 -10.75 -7.44
C MET A 8 13.07 -11.09 -6.09
N THR A 9 13.34 -12.35 -5.80
CA THR A 9 13.75 -12.80 -4.47
C THR A 9 15.07 -13.58 -4.51
N TRP A 10 15.02 -14.88 -4.39
CA TRP A 10 16.23 -15.70 -4.22
C TRP A 10 17.18 -15.66 -5.42
N GLN A 11 16.68 -15.55 -6.64
CA GLN A 11 17.53 -15.39 -7.83
C GLN A 11 18.24 -14.02 -7.88
N ALA A 12 17.66 -13.00 -7.23
CA ALA A 12 18.30 -11.70 -7.05
C ALA A 12 19.23 -11.64 -5.82
N GLY A 13 19.42 -12.75 -5.09
CA GLY A 13 20.30 -12.83 -3.94
C GLY A 13 19.63 -12.55 -2.59
N VAL A 14 18.30 -12.61 -2.51
CA VAL A 14 17.58 -12.48 -1.23
C VAL A 14 17.69 -13.77 -0.43
N ASP A 15 18.17 -13.71 0.79
CA ASP A 15 18.30 -14.86 1.70
C ASP A 15 17.01 -15.16 2.46
N VAL A 16 16.30 -14.11 2.87
CA VAL A 16 15.07 -14.21 3.66
C VAL A 16 14.08 -13.13 3.21
N LEU A 17 12.82 -13.49 3.05
CA LEU A 17 11.74 -12.59 2.67
C LEU A 17 10.69 -12.54 3.78
N SER A 18 10.30 -11.34 4.21
CA SER A 18 9.05 -11.11 4.93
C SER A 18 7.93 -10.89 3.91
N PHE A 19 6.96 -11.80 3.88
CA PHE A 19 5.85 -11.79 2.94
C PHE A 19 4.55 -11.50 3.68
N GLY A 20 4.08 -10.26 3.56
CA GLY A 20 2.93 -9.76 4.29
C GLY A 20 1.59 -10.01 3.60
N GLY A 21 0.63 -10.54 4.35
CA GLY A 21 -0.76 -10.65 3.90
C GLY A 21 -1.67 -9.54 4.44
N THR A 22 -1.33 -8.97 5.60
CA THR A 22 -2.20 -8.03 6.34
C THR A 22 -2.56 -6.77 5.56
N LYS A 23 -1.63 -6.21 4.80
CA LYS A 23 -1.88 -4.99 4.02
C LYS A 23 -2.54 -5.25 2.67
N ASN A 24 -2.67 -6.50 2.27
CA ASN A 24 -3.19 -6.87 0.94
C ASN A 24 -4.36 -7.87 1.03
N GLY A 25 -5.22 -7.73 2.02
CA GLY A 25 -6.52 -8.41 2.10
C GLY A 25 -6.65 -9.45 3.20
N CYS A 26 -5.58 -9.88 3.86
CA CYS A 26 -5.67 -10.74 5.05
C CYS A 26 -5.99 -9.92 6.30
N MET A 27 -6.61 -10.57 7.29
CA MET A 27 -6.94 -9.93 8.58
C MET A 27 -5.71 -9.71 9.45
N GLY A 28 -4.75 -10.65 9.45
CA GLY A 28 -3.57 -10.50 10.28
C GLY A 28 -2.64 -11.70 10.16
N VAL A 29 -1.96 -11.84 9.01
CA VAL A 29 -0.98 -12.90 8.78
C VAL A 29 0.22 -12.33 8.03
N GLU A 30 1.40 -12.72 8.51
CA GLU A 30 2.68 -12.46 7.87
C GLU A 30 3.44 -13.78 7.77
N ALA A 31 4.10 -14.03 6.64
CA ALA A 31 4.96 -15.19 6.45
C ALA A 31 6.42 -14.77 6.36
N VAL A 32 7.30 -15.64 6.81
CA VAL A 32 8.74 -15.53 6.56
C VAL A 32 9.14 -16.69 5.65
N VAL A 33 9.72 -16.36 4.51
CA VAL A 33 10.26 -17.34 3.55
C VAL A 33 11.77 -17.36 3.69
N ILE A 34 12.33 -18.51 4.01
CA ILE A 34 13.76 -18.71 4.20
C ILE A 34 14.23 -19.62 3.06
N PHE A 35 15.12 -19.10 2.21
CA PHE A 35 15.58 -19.82 1.02
C PHE A 35 16.70 -20.81 1.32
N ASP A 36 17.40 -20.67 2.45
CA ASP A 36 18.38 -21.65 2.94
C ASP A 36 17.75 -22.53 4.03
N PRO A 37 17.44 -23.82 3.76
CA PRO A 37 16.83 -24.70 4.75
C PRO A 37 17.65 -24.89 6.03
N ALA A 38 18.98 -24.69 5.98
CA ALA A 38 19.84 -24.85 7.16
C ALA A 38 19.53 -23.81 8.25
N LYS A 39 18.97 -22.65 7.86
CA LYS A 39 18.58 -21.56 8.78
C LYS A 39 17.17 -21.75 9.37
N ALA A 40 16.36 -22.65 8.81
CA ALA A 40 14.93 -22.75 9.17
C ALA A 40 14.72 -23.17 10.63
N TRP A 41 15.52 -24.10 11.14
CA TRP A 41 15.38 -24.58 12.53
C TRP A 41 15.69 -23.50 13.57
N GLU A 42 16.75 -22.75 13.37
CA GLU A 42 17.08 -21.63 14.28
C GLU A 42 15.99 -20.54 14.25
N PHE A 43 15.43 -20.26 13.09
CA PHE A 43 14.32 -19.33 12.96
C PHE A 43 13.08 -19.84 13.70
N GLU A 44 12.75 -21.14 13.57
CA GLU A 44 11.60 -21.75 14.26
C GLU A 44 11.72 -21.63 15.79
N LEU A 45 12.93 -21.84 16.34
CA LEU A 45 13.19 -21.66 17.77
C LEU A 45 13.01 -20.21 18.19
N ARG A 46 13.47 -19.24 17.39
CA ARG A 46 13.31 -17.80 17.65
C ARG A 46 11.86 -17.39 17.57
N ARG A 47 11.13 -17.86 16.57
CA ARG A 47 9.69 -17.64 16.41
C ARG A 47 8.92 -18.07 17.66
N LYS A 48 9.22 -19.26 18.18
CA LYS A 48 8.59 -19.78 19.39
C LYS A 48 8.94 -18.94 20.61
N ARG A 49 10.21 -18.62 20.82
CA ARG A 49 10.68 -17.76 21.94
C ARG A 49 10.09 -16.36 21.88
N GLY A 50 9.91 -15.80 20.68
CA GLY A 50 9.31 -14.49 20.45
C GLY A 50 7.79 -14.43 20.61
N GLY A 51 7.13 -15.56 20.96
CA GLY A 51 5.68 -15.61 21.12
C GLY A 51 4.89 -15.65 19.82
N HIS A 52 5.53 -15.85 18.68
CA HIS A 52 4.87 -15.89 17.36
C HIS A 52 4.33 -17.27 16.99
N LEU A 53 4.42 -18.25 17.86
CA LEU A 53 3.79 -19.56 17.74
C LEU A 53 2.79 -19.74 18.88
N PHE A 54 1.55 -19.31 18.66
CA PHE A 54 0.49 -19.38 19.66
C PHE A 54 -0.54 -20.46 19.31
N SER A 55 -1.38 -20.79 20.28
CA SER A 55 -2.48 -21.74 20.10
C SER A 55 -3.43 -21.28 18.98
N LYS A 56 -3.94 -22.23 18.20
CA LYS A 56 -4.84 -21.98 17.05
C LYS A 56 -4.18 -21.22 15.88
N HIS A 57 -2.89 -21.33 15.76
CA HIS A 57 -2.12 -20.74 14.66
C HIS A 57 -2.65 -21.12 13.27
N ARG A 58 -3.39 -22.24 13.17
CA ARG A 58 -4.08 -22.68 11.95
C ARG A 58 -4.99 -21.61 11.31
N TYR A 59 -5.53 -20.67 12.11
CA TYR A 59 -6.35 -19.58 11.56
C TYR A 59 -5.53 -18.56 10.77
N LEU A 60 -4.27 -18.38 11.12
CA LEU A 60 -3.33 -17.57 10.33
C LEU A 60 -2.90 -18.35 9.08
N SER A 61 -2.58 -19.65 9.24
CA SER A 61 -2.19 -20.49 8.11
C SER A 61 -3.30 -20.59 7.06
N ALA A 62 -4.56 -20.72 7.47
CA ALA A 62 -5.70 -20.75 6.56
C ALA A 62 -5.87 -19.43 5.77
N GLN A 63 -5.57 -18.27 6.38
CA GLN A 63 -5.57 -16.99 5.66
C GLN A 63 -4.46 -16.96 4.61
N MET A 64 -3.24 -17.41 4.96
CA MET A 64 -2.12 -17.44 4.02
C MET A 64 -2.36 -18.44 2.88
N ASP A 65 -2.93 -19.60 3.18
CA ASP A 65 -3.30 -20.61 2.18
C ASP A 65 -4.30 -20.04 1.16
N ALA A 66 -5.39 -19.44 1.64
CA ALA A 66 -6.38 -18.76 0.78
C ALA A 66 -5.76 -17.62 -0.03
N TYR A 67 -4.88 -16.83 0.59
CA TYR A 67 -4.20 -15.69 -0.05
C TYR A 67 -3.29 -16.11 -1.20
N LEU A 68 -2.63 -17.26 -1.07
CA LEU A 68 -1.75 -17.81 -2.10
C LEU A 68 -2.50 -18.61 -3.18
N THR A 69 -3.71 -19.11 -2.85
CA THR A 69 -4.52 -19.93 -3.76
C THR A 69 -4.93 -19.13 -5.00
N ASP A 70 -4.79 -19.72 -6.17
CA ASP A 70 -5.20 -19.18 -7.47
C ASP A 70 -4.66 -17.76 -7.76
N GLY A 71 -3.55 -17.39 -7.15
CA GLY A 71 -2.94 -16.06 -7.34
C GLY A 71 -3.76 -14.91 -6.79
N LEU A 72 -4.56 -15.13 -5.75
CA LEU A 72 -5.40 -14.08 -5.14
C LEU A 72 -4.57 -12.86 -4.73
N TRP A 73 -3.41 -13.07 -4.12
CA TRP A 73 -2.50 -12.00 -3.70
C TRP A 73 -2.07 -11.07 -4.86
N LEU A 74 -1.87 -11.64 -6.06
CA LEU A 74 -1.53 -10.86 -7.26
C LEU A 74 -2.72 -10.05 -7.76
N ARG A 75 -3.94 -10.63 -7.72
CA ARG A 75 -5.16 -9.91 -8.14
C ARG A 75 -5.45 -8.74 -7.22
N LEU A 76 -5.30 -8.93 -5.91
CA LEU A 76 -5.52 -7.86 -4.92
C LEU A 76 -4.48 -6.74 -5.05
N ALA A 77 -3.20 -7.10 -5.23
CA ALA A 77 -2.14 -6.12 -5.47
C ALA A 77 -2.36 -5.37 -6.79
N ARG A 78 -2.79 -6.06 -7.85
CA ARG A 78 -3.11 -5.42 -9.13
C ARG A 78 -4.26 -4.42 -8.99
N ALA A 79 -5.35 -4.81 -8.31
CA ALA A 79 -6.47 -3.91 -8.05
C ALA A 79 -6.02 -2.61 -7.35
N ALA A 80 -5.16 -2.72 -6.33
CA ALA A 80 -4.59 -1.56 -5.65
C ALA A 80 -3.75 -0.68 -6.60
N ASN A 81 -2.90 -1.30 -7.43
CA ASN A 81 -2.04 -0.58 -8.37
C ASN A 81 -2.85 0.10 -9.50
N ASP A 82 -3.89 -0.57 -10.00
CA ASP A 82 -4.76 -0.01 -11.05
C ASP A 82 -5.49 1.24 -10.54
N GLN A 83 -5.98 1.24 -9.30
CA GLN A 83 -6.59 2.43 -8.69
C GLN A 83 -5.57 3.54 -8.41
N ALA A 84 -4.34 3.19 -8.02
CA ALA A 84 -3.28 4.19 -7.87
C ALA A 84 -2.91 4.83 -9.22
N HIS A 85 -2.84 4.03 -10.27
CA HIS A 85 -2.61 4.54 -11.62
C HIS A 85 -3.77 5.47 -12.06
N HIS A 86 -5.02 5.03 -11.88
CA HIS A 86 -6.20 5.85 -12.15
C HIS A 86 -6.16 7.18 -11.39
N LEU A 87 -5.88 7.14 -10.08
CA LEU A 87 -5.76 8.33 -9.24
C LEU A 87 -4.64 9.27 -9.75
N SER A 88 -3.45 8.74 -10.07
CA SER A 88 -2.31 9.54 -10.51
C SER A 88 -2.56 10.25 -11.85
N GLN A 89 -3.29 9.62 -12.76
CA GLN A 89 -3.69 10.24 -14.02
C GLN A 89 -4.79 11.28 -13.82
N SER A 90 -5.79 10.95 -13.01
CA SER A 90 -6.98 11.80 -12.83
C SER A 90 -6.71 13.04 -11.99
N ILE A 91 -5.76 13.00 -11.04
CA ILE A 91 -5.42 14.15 -10.20
C ILE A 91 -4.81 15.31 -11.02
N LEU A 92 -4.20 15.02 -12.16
CA LEU A 92 -3.65 16.03 -13.07
C LEU A 92 -4.72 16.93 -13.69
N SER A 93 -5.99 16.54 -13.63
CA SER A 93 -7.13 17.39 -14.04
C SER A 93 -7.57 18.39 -12.97
N VAL A 94 -6.98 18.34 -11.78
CA VAL A 94 -7.20 19.33 -10.72
C VAL A 94 -6.30 20.55 -10.97
N PRO A 95 -6.83 21.78 -11.03
CA PRO A 95 -6.02 22.97 -11.22
C PRO A 95 -4.94 23.11 -10.14
N GLY A 96 -3.69 23.30 -10.59
CA GLY A 96 -2.52 23.44 -9.69
C GLY A 96 -2.02 22.12 -9.10
N ALA A 97 -2.56 20.98 -9.50
CA ALA A 97 -2.05 19.68 -9.07
C ALA A 97 -0.88 19.18 -9.92
N SER A 98 -0.01 18.41 -9.28
CA SER A 98 1.11 17.71 -9.92
C SER A 98 1.36 16.35 -9.27
N VAL A 99 1.87 15.40 -10.03
CA VAL A 99 2.39 14.12 -9.54
C VAL A 99 3.90 14.28 -9.35
N LEU A 100 4.40 14.01 -8.15
CA LEU A 100 5.78 14.29 -7.76
C LEU A 100 6.77 13.18 -8.16
N HIS A 101 6.29 11.95 -8.26
CA HIS A 101 7.08 10.76 -8.62
C HIS A 101 6.26 9.83 -9.51
N PRO A 102 6.90 9.03 -10.39
CA PRO A 102 6.22 7.98 -11.14
C PRO A 102 5.45 7.03 -10.21
N THR A 103 4.21 6.69 -10.57
CA THR A 103 3.38 5.76 -9.81
C THR A 103 3.63 4.34 -10.29
N GLU A 104 4.53 3.62 -9.62
CA GLU A 104 4.96 2.26 -9.97
C GLU A 104 4.29 1.17 -9.12
N ALA A 105 3.58 1.57 -8.06
CA ALA A 105 2.86 0.70 -7.13
C ALA A 105 1.58 1.38 -6.64
N ASN A 106 1.08 0.99 -5.48
CA ASN A 106 -0.17 1.47 -4.92
C ASN A 106 -0.09 2.82 -4.17
N ALA A 107 1.04 3.51 -4.21
CA ALA A 107 1.23 4.81 -3.57
C ALA A 107 1.39 5.92 -4.62
N VAL A 108 0.65 7.01 -4.45
CA VAL A 108 0.72 8.22 -5.28
C VAL A 108 1.25 9.35 -4.43
N PHE A 109 2.31 9.98 -4.91
CA PHE A 109 2.88 11.19 -4.34
C PHE A 109 2.47 12.37 -5.22
N ALA A 110 1.63 13.24 -4.69
CA ALA A 110 1.08 14.36 -5.46
C ALA A 110 1.02 15.63 -4.61
N ALA A 111 0.99 16.78 -5.27
CA ALA A 111 0.77 18.06 -4.64
C ALA A 111 -0.40 18.77 -5.32
N TRP A 112 -1.20 19.51 -4.55
CA TRP A 112 -2.28 20.37 -5.03
C TRP A 112 -2.52 21.50 -4.02
N PRO A 113 -3.31 22.54 -4.39
CA PRO A 113 -3.53 23.70 -3.52
C PRO A 113 -4.10 23.36 -2.15
N ARG A 114 -3.64 24.06 -1.11
CA ARG A 114 -4.05 23.90 0.29
C ARG A 114 -5.58 23.92 0.46
N ALA A 115 -6.28 24.78 -0.26
CA ALA A 115 -7.75 24.82 -0.24
C ALA A 115 -8.38 23.47 -0.58
N GLY A 116 -7.82 22.73 -1.56
CA GLY A 116 -8.26 21.38 -1.92
C GLY A 116 -8.02 20.36 -0.81
N HIS A 117 -6.91 20.46 -0.07
CA HIS A 117 -6.65 19.60 1.10
C HIS A 117 -7.67 19.84 2.21
N ARG A 118 -8.00 21.11 2.49
CA ARG A 118 -9.02 21.47 3.49
C ARG A 118 -10.39 20.89 3.12
N ARG A 119 -10.81 21.03 1.85
CA ARG A 119 -12.07 20.48 1.37
C ARG A 119 -12.10 18.94 1.46
N ALA A 120 -11.06 18.28 0.97
CA ALA A 120 -10.96 16.83 1.03
C ALA A 120 -11.04 16.29 2.47
N MET A 121 -10.30 16.92 3.40
CA MET A 121 -10.32 16.52 4.82
C MET A 121 -11.67 16.80 5.48
N ALA A 122 -12.32 17.91 5.15
CA ALA A 122 -13.67 18.23 5.61
C ALA A 122 -14.71 17.24 5.08
N ALA A 123 -14.53 16.73 3.85
CA ALA A 123 -15.34 15.67 3.27
C ALA A 123 -15.03 14.27 3.83
N GLY A 124 -14.09 14.15 4.76
CA GLY A 124 -13.76 12.89 5.44
C GLY A 124 -12.55 12.15 4.88
N ALA A 125 -11.85 12.68 3.87
CA ALA A 125 -10.64 12.04 3.36
C ALA A 125 -9.56 11.95 4.45
N ARG A 126 -8.80 10.84 4.44
CA ARG A 126 -7.70 10.58 5.38
C ARG A 126 -6.46 10.13 4.61
N TYR A 127 -5.41 10.92 4.65
CA TYR A 127 -4.12 10.65 4.03
C TYR A 127 -3.00 11.42 4.75
N ASN A 128 -1.75 11.14 4.43
CA ASN A 128 -0.61 11.79 5.06
C ASN A 128 -0.08 12.92 4.18
N LEU A 129 0.07 14.10 4.76
CA LEU A 129 0.88 15.16 4.18
C LEU A 129 2.38 14.83 4.34
N LEU A 130 3.18 15.18 3.35
CA LEU A 130 4.62 14.99 3.43
C LEU A 130 5.28 15.98 4.38
N PRO A 131 6.48 15.69 4.92
CA PRO A 131 7.26 16.63 5.70
C PRO A 131 7.42 17.96 4.95
N GLY A 132 7.22 19.08 5.66
CA GLY A 132 7.23 20.43 5.07
C GLY A 132 5.88 20.91 4.52
N SER A 133 4.91 20.02 4.33
CA SER A 133 3.55 20.34 3.85
C SER A 133 2.46 20.15 4.92
N GLN A 134 2.83 20.07 6.20
CA GLN A 134 1.91 19.70 7.26
C GLN A 134 1.04 20.85 7.81
N ALA A 135 1.42 22.09 7.53
CA ALA A 135 0.65 23.26 7.98
C ALA A 135 -0.59 23.45 7.12
N MET A 136 -1.75 23.38 7.74
CA MET A 136 -3.04 23.64 7.09
C MET A 136 -3.42 25.14 7.09
N GLU A 137 -2.66 25.98 7.82
CA GLU A 137 -2.74 27.42 7.81
C GLU A 137 -1.82 27.99 6.71
N GLY A 138 -2.26 29.09 6.09
CA GLY A 138 -1.50 29.77 5.04
C GLY A 138 -2.32 29.99 3.76
N PRO A 139 -1.68 30.47 2.68
CA PRO A 139 -2.33 30.78 1.42
C PRO A 139 -3.05 29.57 0.81
N ASP A 140 -4.24 29.81 0.27
CA ASP A 140 -5.12 28.75 -0.26
C ASP A 140 -4.57 28.11 -1.53
N ASP A 141 -3.83 28.87 -2.32
CA ASP A 141 -3.23 28.47 -3.59
C ASP A 141 -1.87 27.78 -3.45
N GLU A 142 -1.26 27.83 -2.26
CA GLU A 142 0.03 27.15 -2.03
C GLU A 142 -0.11 25.63 -2.13
N PRO A 143 0.70 24.97 -2.98
CA PRO A 143 0.62 23.52 -3.12
C PRO A 143 1.20 22.80 -1.90
N LEU A 144 0.46 21.86 -1.34
CA LEU A 144 0.93 20.95 -0.31
C LEU A 144 1.09 19.55 -0.89
N ALA A 145 2.17 18.89 -0.50
CA ALA A 145 2.48 17.55 -0.95
C ALA A 145 1.88 16.48 -0.03
N ALA A 146 1.31 15.45 -0.63
CA ALA A 146 0.68 14.34 0.08
C ALA A 146 1.10 12.98 -0.49
N ARG A 147 1.04 11.95 0.38
CA ARG A 147 1.09 10.55 0.01
C ARG A 147 -0.30 9.95 0.11
N LEU A 148 -0.83 9.52 -1.00
CA LEU A 148 -2.07 8.78 -1.12
C LEU A 148 -1.75 7.29 -1.32
N VAL A 149 -2.52 6.40 -0.70
CA VAL A 149 -2.29 4.95 -0.82
C VAL A 149 -3.61 4.28 -1.17
N CYS A 150 -3.63 3.60 -2.31
CA CYS A 150 -4.73 2.74 -2.69
C CYS A 150 -4.54 1.35 -2.08
N SER A 151 -5.63 0.70 -1.72
CA SER A 151 -5.66 -0.66 -1.22
C SER A 151 -6.40 -1.57 -2.19
N TRP A 152 -6.38 -2.86 -1.90
CA TRP A 152 -7.13 -3.86 -2.65
C TRP A 152 -8.65 -3.59 -2.68
N SER A 153 -9.17 -2.83 -1.72
CA SER A 153 -10.59 -2.47 -1.61
C SER A 153 -10.92 -1.07 -2.13
N THR A 154 -9.92 -0.30 -2.57
CA THR A 154 -10.16 1.01 -3.17
C THR A 154 -10.89 0.85 -4.51
N THR A 155 -11.96 1.61 -4.70
CA THR A 155 -12.77 1.61 -5.92
C THR A 155 -12.54 2.86 -6.75
N ALA A 156 -12.94 2.85 -8.03
CA ALA A 156 -12.94 4.05 -8.85
C ALA A 156 -13.83 5.16 -8.25
N ALA A 157 -14.95 4.78 -7.63
CA ALA A 157 -15.85 5.74 -6.97
C ALA A 157 -15.18 6.44 -5.77
N ASP A 158 -14.30 5.75 -5.03
CA ASP A 158 -13.52 6.37 -3.94
C ASP A 158 -12.53 7.41 -4.49
N VAL A 159 -11.88 7.09 -5.62
CA VAL A 159 -10.98 8.00 -6.33
C VAL A 159 -11.75 9.24 -6.81
N ASP A 160 -12.90 9.04 -7.46
CA ASP A 160 -13.73 10.11 -7.99
C ASP A 160 -14.28 11.01 -6.88
N ALA A 161 -14.68 10.43 -5.74
CA ALA A 161 -15.13 11.16 -4.56
C ALA A 161 -14.01 12.06 -4.00
N LEU A 162 -12.79 11.54 -3.90
CA LEU A 162 -11.62 12.34 -3.48
C LEU A 162 -11.38 13.50 -4.44
N LEU A 163 -11.36 13.24 -5.75
CA LEU A 163 -11.11 14.27 -6.77
C LEU A 163 -12.20 15.34 -6.77
N THR A 164 -13.46 14.94 -6.60
CA THR A 164 -14.57 15.88 -6.45
C THR A 164 -14.39 16.77 -5.22
N ALA A 165 -14.04 16.19 -4.09
CA ALA A 165 -13.80 16.95 -2.86
C ALA A 165 -12.60 17.91 -2.98
N ILE A 166 -11.55 17.54 -3.71
CA ILE A 166 -10.39 18.41 -3.95
C ILE A 166 -10.78 19.61 -4.83
N ARG A 167 -11.64 19.41 -5.84
CA ARG A 167 -12.03 20.49 -6.78
C ARG A 167 -13.01 21.49 -6.13
N GLY A 168 -13.94 21.06 -5.33
CA GLY A 168 -15.02 21.84 -4.71
C GLY A 168 -16.26 21.85 -5.54
#